data_4e2340dcacf0a79ba8e5ce9f87b8433b
#
_entry.id   4e2340dcacf0a79ba8e5ce9f87b8433b
#
_cell.length_a   1.000
_cell.length_b   1.000
_cell.length_c   1.000
_cell.angle_alpha   90.00
_cell.angle_beta   90.00
_cell.angle_gamma   90.00
#
_symmetry.space_group_name_H-M   'P 1'
#
loop_
_entity.id
_entity.type
_entity.pdbx_description
1 polymer ?
#
loop_
_entity_poly.entity_id
_entity_poly.type
_entity_poly.pdbx_seq_one_letter_code
_entity_poly.pdbx_strand_id
1 'polypeptide(L)'
;IINMVIGIAIGVAITCFLIVPGVRAKVQSDARAEVLEANNSISSKNQTISSLEKQVDDLNSQMEAAKNNEQDTSNKIGSYEQLLNAYVAYADGRVEDAGTALEQVDQDNLSDEAKAVYETINTQVNAEYLSTLYTDGYQAYSSRKFEDAIDRFSKIVEIDETYEDGNAVYYLAQSYRRNNDMESAAPYYQKIVEQYPGTERAATSQKYLDEQKQ
;
A
#
# COMPACT_ATOMS: atom_id res chain seq x y z
N ILE A 1 -55.93 87.47 15.55
CA ILE A 1 -55.26 86.41 16.41
C ILE A 1 -56.05 85.09 16.31
N ILE A 2 -57.39 85.08 16.38
CA ILE A 2 -58.21 83.84 16.29
C ILE A 2 -58.01 83.07 14.96
N ASN A 3 -58.01 83.76 13.84
CA ASN A 3 -57.85 83.14 12.48
C ASN A 3 -56.43 82.53 12.33
N MET A 4 -55.40 83.08 12.96
CA MET A 4 -54.04 82.59 12.94
C MET A 4 -53.89 81.30 13.75
N VAL A 5 -54.55 81.24 14.92
CA VAL A 5 -54.56 80.03 15.76
C VAL A 5 -55.33 78.90 15.09
N ILE A 6 -56.44 79.20 14.44
CA ILE A 6 -57.20 78.19 13.70
C ILE A 6 -56.35 77.65 12.50
N GLY A 7 -55.64 78.52 11.74
CA GLY A 7 -54.77 78.13 10.67
C GLY A 7 -53.62 77.19 11.08
N ILE A 8 -52.99 77.49 12.21
CA ILE A 8 -51.95 76.65 12.83
C ILE A 8 -52.51 75.29 13.28
N ALA A 9 -53.68 75.28 13.92
CA ALA A 9 -54.32 74.05 14.34
C ALA A 9 -54.71 73.12 13.18
N ILE A 10 -55.23 73.69 12.10
CA ILE A 10 -55.55 72.95 10.85
C ILE A 10 -54.26 72.41 10.17
N GLY A 11 -53.18 73.23 10.13
CA GLY A 11 -51.89 72.83 9.58
C GLY A 11 -51.27 71.66 10.35
N VAL A 12 -51.31 71.74 11.68
CA VAL A 12 -50.85 70.65 12.57
C VAL A 12 -51.71 69.40 12.38
N ALA A 13 -53.01 69.52 12.28
CA ALA A 13 -53.91 68.39 12.07
C ALA A 13 -53.66 67.71 10.69
N ILE A 14 -53.51 68.47 9.60
CA ILE A 14 -53.16 67.93 8.28
C ILE A 14 -51.82 67.22 8.30
N THR A 15 -50.80 67.80 8.95
CA THR A 15 -49.49 67.20 9.05
C THR A 15 -49.54 65.90 9.88
N CYS A 16 -50.18 65.91 11.00
CA CYS A 16 -50.21 64.71 11.91
C CYS A 16 -51.12 63.61 11.38
N PHE A 17 -52.25 63.92 10.72
CA PHE A 17 -53.23 62.92 10.33
C PHE A 17 -53.13 62.48 8.87
N LEU A 18 -52.56 63.27 7.99
CA LEU A 18 -52.45 62.93 6.57
C LEU A 18 -51.02 62.78 6.09
N ILE A 19 -50.10 63.70 6.38
CA ILE A 19 -48.74 63.70 5.87
C ILE A 19 -47.89 62.69 6.61
N VAL A 20 -47.89 62.68 7.96
CA VAL A 20 -47.08 61.76 8.78
C VAL A 20 -47.45 60.30 8.56
N PRO A 21 -48.72 59.87 8.51
CA PRO A 21 -49.07 58.49 8.19
C PRO A 21 -48.71 58.11 6.78
N GLY A 22 -48.87 58.97 5.79
CA GLY A 22 -48.48 58.74 4.39
C GLY A 22 -46.99 58.54 4.21
N VAL A 23 -46.18 59.40 4.84
CA VAL A 23 -44.70 59.26 4.82
C VAL A 23 -44.26 57.98 5.54
N ARG A 24 -44.87 57.68 6.70
CA ARG A 24 -44.57 56.39 7.40
C ARG A 24 -44.95 55.18 6.57
N ALA A 25 -46.10 55.17 5.93
CA ALA A 25 -46.53 54.06 5.09
C ALA A 25 -45.55 53.86 3.88
N LYS A 26 -45.11 54.95 3.28
CA LYS A 26 -44.13 54.91 2.18
C LYS A 26 -42.76 54.39 2.65
N VAL A 27 -42.20 54.95 3.69
CA VAL A 27 -40.94 54.50 4.28
C VAL A 27 -40.98 53.00 4.68
N GLN A 28 -42.10 52.58 5.26
CA GLN A 28 -42.32 51.20 5.63
C GLN A 28 -42.48 50.27 4.43
N SER A 29 -43.09 50.72 3.34
CA SER A 29 -43.20 50.00 2.09
C SER A 29 -41.84 49.85 1.41
N ASP A 30 -41.07 50.94 1.34
CA ASP A 30 -39.74 50.95 0.71
C ASP A 30 -38.77 50.05 1.50
N ALA A 31 -38.76 50.12 2.83
CA ALA A 31 -37.97 49.24 3.70
C ALA A 31 -38.37 47.77 3.57
N ARG A 32 -39.67 47.46 3.37
CA ARG A 32 -40.13 46.08 3.13
C ARG A 32 -39.67 45.58 1.76
N ALA A 33 -39.69 46.42 0.73
CA ALA A 33 -39.22 46.04 -0.61
C ALA A 33 -37.71 45.77 -0.59
N GLU A 34 -36.94 46.62 0.08
CA GLU A 34 -35.49 46.40 0.23
C GLU A 34 -35.14 45.12 1.00
N VAL A 35 -35.86 44.82 2.10
CA VAL A 35 -35.71 43.55 2.84
C VAL A 35 -36.10 42.36 2.00
N LEU A 36 -37.14 42.45 1.16
CA LEU A 36 -37.54 41.35 0.27
C LEU A 36 -36.48 41.10 -0.81
N GLU A 37 -35.91 42.14 -1.38
CA GLU A 37 -34.85 42.05 -2.39
C GLU A 37 -33.58 41.45 -1.76
N ALA A 38 -33.20 41.89 -0.55
CA ALA A 38 -32.08 41.33 0.21
C ALA A 38 -32.30 39.83 0.51
N ASN A 39 -33.49 39.44 0.93
CA ASN A 39 -33.82 38.03 1.19
C ASN A 39 -33.76 37.15 -0.08
N ASN A 40 -34.25 37.69 -1.21
CA ASN A 40 -34.15 36.99 -2.51
C ASN A 40 -32.68 36.82 -2.92
N SER A 41 -31.87 37.86 -2.74
CA SER A 41 -30.44 37.81 -3.02
C SER A 41 -29.70 36.79 -2.12
N ILE A 42 -30.04 36.77 -0.83
CA ILE A 42 -29.50 35.75 0.13
C ILE A 42 -29.91 34.34 -0.30
N SER A 43 -31.17 34.13 -0.66
CA SER A 43 -31.65 32.83 -1.14
C SER A 43 -30.91 32.36 -2.40
N SER A 44 -30.71 33.25 -3.38
CA SER A 44 -29.95 32.96 -4.59
C SER A 44 -28.48 32.63 -4.28
N LYS A 45 -27.84 33.39 -3.38
CA LYS A 45 -26.47 33.12 -2.95
C LYS A 45 -26.34 31.78 -2.20
N ASN A 46 -27.29 31.44 -1.37
CA ASN A 46 -27.32 30.16 -0.67
C ASN A 46 -27.46 28.98 -1.65
N GLN A 47 -28.28 29.10 -2.68
CA GLN A 47 -28.36 28.10 -3.75
C GLN A 47 -27.03 27.95 -4.50
N THR A 48 -26.37 29.08 -4.79
CA THR A 48 -25.05 29.07 -5.44
C THR A 48 -24.00 28.39 -4.53
N ILE A 49 -23.99 28.72 -3.25
CA ILE A 49 -23.10 28.09 -2.26
C ILE A 49 -23.32 26.58 -2.23
N SER A 50 -24.57 26.12 -2.12
CA SER A 50 -24.88 24.69 -2.11
C SER A 50 -24.49 23.98 -3.40
N SER A 51 -24.58 24.65 -4.54
CA SER A 51 -24.10 24.12 -5.82
C SER A 51 -22.57 24.03 -5.87
N LEU A 52 -21.87 25.03 -5.36
CA LEU A 52 -20.41 25.03 -5.28
C LEU A 52 -19.89 23.98 -4.31
N GLU A 53 -20.54 23.79 -3.17
CA GLU A 53 -20.21 22.73 -2.20
C GLU A 53 -20.28 21.36 -2.87
N LYS A 54 -21.34 21.07 -3.62
CA LYS A 54 -21.44 19.81 -4.38
C LYS A 54 -20.34 19.65 -5.43
N GLN A 55 -19.97 20.74 -6.12
CA GLN A 55 -18.88 20.68 -7.09
C GLN A 55 -17.52 20.43 -6.42
N VAL A 56 -17.29 21.00 -5.24
CA VAL A 56 -16.07 20.74 -4.45
C VAL A 56 -16.01 19.29 -4.02
N ASP A 57 -17.11 18.70 -3.54
CA ASP A 57 -17.17 17.29 -3.15
C ASP A 57 -16.92 16.37 -4.33
N ASP A 58 -17.50 16.66 -5.48
CA ASP A 58 -17.28 15.89 -6.72
C ASP A 58 -15.82 15.97 -7.20
N LEU A 59 -15.25 17.17 -7.20
CA LEU A 59 -13.83 17.37 -7.54
C LEU A 59 -12.88 16.67 -6.58
N ASN A 60 -13.17 16.68 -5.29
CA ASN A 60 -12.37 15.94 -4.30
C ASN A 60 -12.44 14.44 -4.56
N SER A 61 -13.61 13.90 -4.87
CA SER A 61 -13.78 12.48 -5.20
C SER A 61 -13.02 12.11 -6.49
N GLN A 62 -13.04 12.95 -7.50
CA GLN A 62 -12.28 12.76 -8.76
C GLN A 62 -10.77 12.82 -8.50
N MET A 63 -10.31 13.73 -7.63
CA MET A 63 -8.91 13.86 -7.26
C MET A 63 -8.40 12.61 -6.51
N GLU A 64 -9.21 12.08 -5.58
CA GLU A 64 -8.87 10.81 -4.89
C GLU A 64 -8.79 9.63 -5.88
N ALA A 65 -9.75 9.52 -6.79
CA ALA A 65 -9.74 8.47 -7.80
C ALA A 65 -8.52 8.59 -8.74
N ALA A 66 -8.16 9.81 -9.15
CA ALA A 66 -6.98 10.06 -9.97
C ALA A 66 -5.67 9.68 -9.24
N LYS A 67 -5.57 10.03 -7.96
CA LYS A 67 -4.40 9.69 -7.12
C LYS A 67 -4.24 8.17 -6.96
N ASN A 68 -5.34 7.45 -6.74
CA ASN A 68 -5.31 5.99 -6.64
C ASN A 68 -4.88 5.36 -7.97
N ASN A 69 -5.36 5.87 -9.10
CA ASN A 69 -4.96 5.39 -10.42
C ASN A 69 -3.47 5.68 -10.75
N GLU A 70 -2.95 6.83 -10.29
CA GLU A 70 -1.51 7.15 -10.40
C GLU A 70 -0.67 6.16 -9.58
N GLN A 71 -1.09 5.84 -8.35
CA GLN A 71 -0.41 4.87 -7.49
C GLN A 71 -0.42 3.47 -8.10
N ASP A 72 -1.57 3.00 -8.61
CA ASP A 72 -1.68 1.71 -9.29
C ASP A 72 -0.78 1.63 -10.52
N THR A 73 -0.72 2.71 -11.30
CA THR A 73 0.16 2.80 -12.47
C THR A 73 1.63 2.74 -12.06
N SER A 74 2.01 3.45 -11.00
CA SER A 74 3.37 3.44 -10.46
C SER A 74 3.78 2.05 -9.97
N ASN A 75 2.89 1.34 -9.27
CA ASN A 75 3.14 -0.03 -8.81
C ASN A 75 3.35 -0.99 -9.97
N LYS A 76 2.52 -0.88 -11.03
CA LYS A 76 2.69 -1.67 -12.26
C LYS A 76 4.04 -1.42 -12.91
N ILE A 77 4.41 -0.15 -13.10
CA ILE A 77 5.70 0.22 -13.69
C ILE A 77 6.84 -0.39 -12.87
N GLY A 78 6.80 -0.28 -11.53
CA GLY A 78 7.81 -0.87 -10.66
C GLY A 78 7.97 -2.37 -10.84
N SER A 79 6.86 -3.12 -10.96
CA SER A 79 6.90 -4.58 -11.19
C SER A 79 7.51 -4.94 -12.56
N TYR A 80 7.17 -4.19 -13.62
CA TYR A 80 7.78 -4.40 -14.93
C TYR A 80 9.27 -4.03 -14.95
N GLU A 81 9.70 -2.99 -14.24
CA GLU A 81 11.12 -2.63 -14.10
C GLU A 81 11.89 -3.74 -13.40
N GLN A 82 11.36 -4.33 -12.33
CA GLN A 82 12.02 -5.45 -11.66
C GLN A 82 12.10 -6.70 -12.56
N LEU A 83 11.03 -7.00 -13.30
CA LEU A 83 11.06 -8.11 -14.26
C LEU A 83 12.12 -7.89 -15.38
N LEU A 84 12.24 -6.67 -15.88
CA LEU A 84 13.28 -6.31 -16.85
C LEU A 84 14.68 -6.41 -16.25
N ASN A 85 14.86 -5.94 -15.01
CA ASN A 85 16.14 -6.04 -14.30
C ASN A 85 16.55 -7.50 -14.12
N ALA A 86 15.60 -8.36 -13.75
CA ALA A 86 15.83 -9.81 -13.65
C ALA A 86 16.27 -10.41 -14.97
N TYR A 87 15.56 -10.08 -16.07
CA TYR A 87 15.91 -10.56 -17.40
C TYR A 87 17.33 -10.12 -17.83
N VAL A 88 17.65 -8.84 -17.66
CA VAL A 88 18.97 -8.30 -18.03
C VAL A 88 20.08 -8.91 -17.17
N ALA A 89 19.86 -9.04 -15.87
CA ALA A 89 20.83 -9.67 -14.98
C ALA A 89 21.09 -11.13 -15.38
N TYR A 90 20.03 -11.89 -15.69
CA TYR A 90 20.15 -13.26 -16.15
C TYR A 90 20.90 -13.36 -17.49
N ALA A 91 20.55 -12.52 -18.46
CA ALA A 91 21.23 -12.49 -19.77
C ALA A 91 22.72 -12.15 -19.66
N ASP A 92 23.13 -11.39 -18.64
CA ASP A 92 24.52 -11.06 -18.33
C ASP A 92 25.23 -12.16 -17.48
N GLY A 93 24.54 -13.25 -17.12
CA GLY A 93 25.06 -14.33 -16.27
C GLY A 93 25.15 -13.96 -14.77
N ARG A 94 24.49 -12.87 -14.34
CA ARG A 94 24.43 -12.43 -12.95
C ARG A 94 23.21 -13.06 -12.25
N VAL A 95 23.28 -14.38 -12.02
CA VAL A 95 22.14 -15.19 -11.59
C VAL A 95 21.62 -14.78 -10.21
N GLU A 96 22.50 -14.43 -9.26
CA GLU A 96 22.10 -13.96 -7.93
C GLU A 96 21.33 -12.64 -7.98
N ASP A 97 21.80 -11.70 -8.83
CA ASP A 97 21.11 -10.42 -9.05
C ASP A 97 19.73 -10.65 -9.71
N ALA A 98 19.67 -11.59 -10.67
CA ALA A 98 18.43 -11.96 -11.35
C ALA A 98 17.42 -12.57 -10.36
N GLY A 99 17.83 -13.50 -9.50
CA GLY A 99 17.00 -14.07 -8.45
C GLY A 99 16.47 -13.00 -7.50
N THR A 100 17.34 -12.12 -7.01
CA THR A 100 16.97 -11.00 -6.12
C THR A 100 15.97 -10.04 -6.79
N ALA A 101 16.12 -9.76 -8.07
CA ALA A 101 15.18 -8.92 -8.80
C ALA A 101 13.81 -9.59 -8.98
N LEU A 102 13.77 -10.91 -9.21
CA LEU A 102 12.54 -11.69 -9.31
C LEU A 102 11.74 -11.69 -8.01
N GLU A 103 12.40 -11.78 -6.86
CA GLU A 103 11.77 -11.70 -5.54
C GLU A 103 11.02 -10.36 -5.30
N GLN A 104 11.43 -9.28 -5.98
CA GLN A 104 10.82 -7.96 -5.88
C GLN A 104 9.67 -7.73 -6.87
N VAL A 105 9.40 -8.68 -7.75
CA VAL A 105 8.30 -8.58 -8.73
C VAL A 105 6.98 -8.88 -8.04
N ASP A 106 6.10 -7.88 -7.99
CA ASP A 106 4.70 -8.10 -7.63
C ASP A 106 3.92 -8.59 -8.87
N GLN A 107 3.64 -9.88 -8.92
CA GLN A 107 2.96 -10.52 -10.03
C GLN A 107 1.52 -10.04 -10.23
N ASP A 108 0.86 -9.54 -9.18
CA ASP A 108 -0.52 -9.01 -9.30
C ASP A 108 -0.58 -7.75 -10.17
N ASN A 109 0.55 -7.06 -10.31
CA ASN A 109 0.71 -5.89 -11.17
C ASN A 109 1.09 -6.22 -12.62
N LEU A 110 1.33 -7.50 -12.96
CA LEU A 110 1.71 -7.92 -14.30
C LEU A 110 0.50 -8.32 -15.16
N SER A 111 0.59 -8.11 -16.48
CA SER A 111 -0.33 -8.72 -17.43
C SER A 111 -0.10 -10.24 -17.53
N ASP A 112 -1.07 -10.98 -18.09
CA ASP A 112 -0.94 -12.44 -18.26
C ASP A 112 0.27 -12.81 -19.12
N GLU A 113 0.58 -12.02 -20.14
CA GLU A 113 1.77 -12.23 -21.00
C GLU A 113 3.06 -11.99 -20.20
N ALA A 114 3.09 -10.94 -19.35
CA ALA A 114 4.25 -10.66 -18.50
C ALA A 114 4.43 -11.71 -17.40
N LYS A 115 3.34 -12.26 -16.85
CA LYS A 115 3.39 -13.42 -15.94
C LYS A 115 4.01 -14.64 -16.61
N ALA A 116 3.64 -14.93 -17.86
CA ALA A 116 4.25 -16.04 -18.61
C ALA A 116 5.75 -15.84 -18.83
N VAL A 117 6.19 -14.60 -19.08
CA VAL A 117 7.62 -14.25 -19.16
C VAL A 117 8.30 -14.42 -17.81
N TYR A 118 7.66 -13.93 -16.73
CA TYR A 118 8.16 -14.11 -15.36
C TYR A 118 8.38 -15.57 -15.04
N GLU A 119 7.39 -16.45 -15.26
CA GLU A 119 7.49 -17.88 -14.98
C GLU A 119 8.61 -18.56 -15.78
N THR A 120 8.79 -18.15 -17.05
CA THR A 120 9.86 -18.69 -17.89
C THR A 120 11.24 -18.32 -17.32
N ILE A 121 11.45 -17.06 -16.97
CA ILE A 121 12.71 -16.57 -16.40
C ILE A 121 12.92 -17.16 -15.01
N ASN A 122 11.89 -17.15 -14.17
CA ASN A 122 11.93 -17.66 -12.80
C ASN A 122 12.36 -19.13 -12.75
N THR A 123 11.82 -19.96 -13.65
CA THR A 123 12.20 -21.38 -13.73
C THR A 123 13.69 -21.54 -14.06
N GLN A 124 14.21 -20.78 -15.00
CA GLN A 124 15.60 -20.86 -15.42
C GLN A 124 16.56 -20.30 -14.37
N VAL A 125 16.23 -19.11 -13.86
CA VAL A 125 17.01 -18.42 -12.82
C VAL A 125 17.03 -19.24 -11.54
N ASN A 126 15.88 -19.75 -11.08
CA ASN A 126 15.83 -20.54 -9.86
C ASN A 126 16.66 -21.81 -9.94
N ALA A 127 16.63 -22.54 -11.06
CA ALA A 127 17.44 -23.74 -11.22
C ALA A 127 18.94 -23.43 -11.08
N GLU A 128 19.42 -22.37 -11.72
CA GLU A 128 20.83 -21.97 -11.68
C GLU A 128 21.19 -21.29 -10.36
N TYR A 129 20.30 -20.46 -9.84
CA TYR A 129 20.45 -19.74 -8.56
C TYR A 129 20.54 -20.73 -7.39
N LEU A 130 19.61 -21.69 -7.31
CA LEU A 130 19.63 -22.73 -6.29
C LEU A 130 20.91 -23.57 -6.34
N SER A 131 21.37 -23.91 -7.54
CA SER A 131 22.63 -24.64 -7.74
C SER A 131 23.84 -23.85 -7.24
N THR A 132 23.87 -22.55 -7.52
CA THR A 132 24.92 -21.63 -7.05
C THR A 132 24.89 -21.49 -5.55
N LEU A 133 23.70 -21.20 -4.97
CA LEU A 133 23.52 -21.11 -3.51
C LEU A 133 23.94 -22.40 -2.79
N TYR A 134 23.59 -23.57 -3.36
CA TYR A 134 23.96 -24.86 -2.77
C TYR A 134 25.48 -25.08 -2.78
N THR A 135 26.11 -24.79 -3.90
CA THR A 135 27.56 -24.93 -4.05
C THR A 135 28.30 -24.02 -3.07
N ASP A 136 27.91 -22.74 -3.01
CA ASP A 136 28.51 -21.76 -2.11
C ASP A 136 28.23 -22.09 -0.65
N GLY A 137 27.01 -22.50 -0.33
CA GLY A 137 26.61 -22.92 1.03
C GLY A 137 27.42 -24.14 1.49
N TYR A 138 27.59 -25.13 0.64
CA TYR A 138 28.39 -26.31 0.94
C TYR A 138 29.88 -25.98 1.10
N GLN A 139 30.42 -25.08 0.28
CA GLN A 139 31.78 -24.59 0.41
C GLN A 139 31.97 -23.82 1.73
N ALA A 140 31.04 -22.97 2.10
CA ALA A 140 31.05 -22.25 3.36
C ALA A 140 30.99 -23.22 4.56
N TYR A 141 30.08 -24.21 4.53
CA TYR A 141 29.96 -25.25 5.55
C TYR A 141 31.29 -26.04 5.70
N SER A 142 31.87 -26.49 4.59
CA SER A 142 33.13 -27.25 4.58
C SER A 142 34.32 -26.45 5.11
N SER A 143 34.29 -25.11 4.86
CA SER A 143 35.28 -24.16 5.36
C SER A 143 35.02 -23.70 6.79
N ARG A 144 34.01 -24.24 7.48
CA ARG A 144 33.56 -23.89 8.85
C ARG A 144 33.05 -22.44 8.98
N LYS A 145 32.63 -21.81 7.89
CA LYS A 145 31.96 -20.51 7.86
C LYS A 145 30.46 -20.74 8.01
N PHE A 146 30.04 -21.13 9.23
CA PHE A 146 28.68 -21.63 9.43
C PHE A 146 27.61 -20.55 9.27
N GLU A 147 27.90 -19.30 9.58
CA GLU A 147 26.98 -18.17 9.36
C GLU A 147 26.71 -17.96 7.87
N ASP A 148 27.77 -17.97 7.03
CA ASP A 148 27.63 -17.86 5.58
C ASP A 148 26.83 -19.06 5.02
N ALA A 149 27.07 -20.26 5.52
CA ALA A 149 26.35 -21.46 5.12
C ALA A 149 24.86 -21.40 5.51
N ILE A 150 24.53 -20.88 6.70
CA ILE A 150 23.15 -20.66 7.15
C ILE A 150 22.46 -19.70 6.20
N ASP A 151 23.07 -18.56 5.85
CA ASP A 151 22.49 -17.59 4.91
C ASP A 151 22.15 -18.25 3.56
N ARG A 152 23.10 -19.01 2.97
CA ARG A 152 22.89 -19.65 1.67
C ARG A 152 21.83 -20.76 1.71
N PHE A 153 21.89 -21.65 2.68
CA PHE A 153 20.93 -22.74 2.79
C PHE A 153 19.53 -22.26 3.21
N SER A 154 19.40 -21.20 4.02
CA SER A 154 18.11 -20.60 4.33
C SER A 154 17.40 -20.09 3.08
N LYS A 155 18.11 -19.39 2.20
CA LYS A 155 17.55 -18.92 0.92
C LYS A 155 17.06 -20.10 0.04
N ILE A 156 17.80 -21.20 -0.01
CA ILE A 156 17.35 -22.38 -0.75
C ILE A 156 16.06 -22.93 -0.17
N VAL A 157 16.00 -23.09 1.15
CA VAL A 157 14.85 -23.66 1.84
C VAL A 157 13.60 -22.78 1.73
N GLU A 158 13.76 -21.45 1.65
CA GLU A 158 12.67 -20.50 1.37
C GLU A 158 12.10 -20.64 -0.05
N ILE A 159 12.97 -20.94 -1.05
CA ILE A 159 12.57 -21.08 -2.46
C ILE A 159 12.05 -22.49 -2.75
N ASP A 160 12.82 -23.51 -2.35
CA ASP A 160 12.49 -24.92 -2.54
C ASP A 160 13.02 -25.78 -1.38
N GLU A 161 12.13 -26.08 -0.47
CA GLU A 161 12.45 -26.92 0.70
C GLU A 161 12.84 -28.35 0.32
N THR A 162 12.46 -28.84 -0.85
CA THR A 162 12.75 -30.20 -1.32
C THR A 162 14.03 -30.29 -2.13
N TYR A 163 14.70 -29.16 -2.35
CA TYR A 163 15.91 -29.09 -3.18
C TYR A 163 16.94 -30.15 -2.80
N GLU A 164 17.45 -30.87 -3.84
CA GLU A 164 18.39 -31.98 -3.67
C GLU A 164 17.89 -33.03 -2.66
N ASP A 165 16.61 -33.42 -2.75
CA ASP A 165 15.96 -34.38 -1.85
C ASP A 165 16.07 -33.99 -0.37
N GLY A 166 15.99 -32.69 -0.04
CA GLY A 166 16.09 -32.15 1.31
C GLY A 166 17.52 -32.04 1.83
N ASN A 167 18.54 -32.16 0.97
CA ASN A 167 19.93 -31.93 1.37
C ASN A 167 20.16 -30.50 1.86
N ALA A 168 19.49 -29.51 1.25
CA ALA A 168 19.58 -28.12 1.70
C ALA A 168 19.08 -27.94 3.13
N VAL A 169 17.93 -28.52 3.46
CA VAL A 169 17.37 -28.54 4.84
C VAL A 169 18.32 -29.22 5.81
N TYR A 170 18.91 -30.35 5.41
CA TYR A 170 19.86 -31.06 6.26
C TYR A 170 21.13 -30.25 6.53
N TYR A 171 21.72 -29.62 5.50
CA TYR A 171 22.90 -28.79 5.69
C TYR A 171 22.61 -27.48 6.43
N LEU A 172 21.40 -26.93 6.31
CA LEU A 172 20.95 -25.81 7.14
C LEU A 172 20.94 -26.19 8.62
N ALA A 173 20.32 -27.32 8.97
CA ALA A 173 20.31 -27.85 10.32
C ALA A 173 21.73 -28.12 10.84
N GLN A 174 22.59 -28.73 10.03
CA GLN A 174 23.99 -28.98 10.39
C GLN A 174 24.77 -27.67 10.62
N SER A 175 24.51 -26.65 9.81
CA SER A 175 25.18 -25.35 9.93
C SER A 175 24.78 -24.65 11.24
N TYR A 176 23.50 -24.61 11.57
CA TYR A 176 23.04 -24.11 12.87
C TYR A 176 23.68 -24.89 14.04
N ARG A 177 23.62 -26.21 14.00
CA ARG A 177 24.22 -27.05 15.06
C ARG A 177 25.73 -26.81 15.20
N ARG A 178 26.46 -26.68 14.08
CA ARG A 178 27.90 -26.42 14.09
C ARG A 178 28.25 -25.01 14.52
N ASN A 179 27.30 -24.09 14.40
CA ASN A 179 27.36 -22.72 14.91
C ASN A 179 26.92 -22.64 16.40
N ASN A 180 26.76 -23.79 17.07
CA ASN A 180 26.30 -23.93 18.45
C ASN A 180 24.85 -23.41 18.68
N ASP A 181 24.04 -23.37 17.64
CA ASP A 181 22.61 -23.01 17.69
C ASP A 181 21.74 -24.25 17.43
N MET A 182 21.63 -25.08 18.47
CA MET A 182 20.83 -26.31 18.38
C MET A 182 19.33 -26.02 18.42
N GLU A 183 18.91 -24.90 19.00
CA GLU A 183 17.52 -24.48 19.05
C GLU A 183 16.98 -24.23 17.64
N SER A 184 17.73 -23.48 16.83
CA SER A 184 17.39 -23.25 15.42
C SER A 184 17.58 -24.48 14.55
N ALA A 185 18.49 -25.40 14.88
CA ALA A 185 18.73 -26.64 14.13
C ALA A 185 17.60 -27.68 14.28
N ALA A 186 17.00 -27.76 15.47
CA ALA A 186 16.08 -28.85 15.82
C ALA A 186 14.85 -28.95 14.91
N PRO A 187 14.15 -27.85 14.53
CA PRO A 187 13.00 -27.93 13.61
C PRO A 187 13.35 -28.51 12.26
N TYR A 188 14.52 -28.20 11.73
CA TYR A 188 14.98 -28.71 10.43
C TYR A 188 15.38 -30.19 10.52
N TYR A 189 16.01 -30.63 11.62
CA TYR A 189 16.25 -32.06 11.84
C TYR A 189 14.95 -32.84 11.97
N GLN A 190 13.95 -32.30 12.68
CA GLN A 190 12.64 -32.94 12.79
C GLN A 190 12.02 -33.14 11.43
N LYS A 191 12.10 -32.12 10.58
CA LYS A 191 11.57 -32.16 9.22
C LYS A 191 12.27 -33.23 8.36
N ILE A 192 13.60 -33.39 8.46
CA ILE A 192 14.32 -34.46 7.77
C ILE A 192 13.87 -35.83 8.24
N VAL A 193 13.65 -36.04 9.53
CA VAL A 193 13.18 -37.33 10.09
C VAL A 193 11.78 -37.67 9.55
N GLU A 194 10.90 -36.68 9.47
CA GLU A 194 9.50 -36.87 9.03
C GLU A 194 9.37 -37.07 7.52
N GLN A 195 10.08 -36.28 6.73
CA GLN A 195 9.90 -36.26 5.26
C GLN A 195 10.78 -37.30 4.55
N TYR A 196 11.91 -37.69 5.13
CA TYR A 196 12.87 -38.61 4.49
C TYR A 196 13.18 -39.85 5.36
N PRO A 197 12.15 -40.56 5.87
CA PRO A 197 12.35 -41.68 6.78
C PRO A 197 13.18 -42.79 6.12
N GLY A 198 14.03 -43.46 6.91
CA GLY A 198 14.88 -44.54 6.43
C GLY A 198 16.16 -44.10 5.72
N THR A 199 16.41 -42.81 5.56
CA THR A 199 17.66 -42.29 5.04
C THR A 199 18.71 -42.15 6.14
N GLU A 200 20.01 -42.17 5.79
CA GLU A 200 21.11 -41.92 6.73
C GLU A 200 21.00 -40.54 7.38
N ARG A 201 20.54 -39.54 6.61
CA ARG A 201 20.29 -38.19 7.12
C ARG A 201 19.23 -38.18 8.23
N ALA A 202 18.13 -38.91 8.03
CA ALA A 202 17.08 -39.03 9.03
C ALA A 202 17.60 -39.71 10.34
N ALA A 203 18.35 -40.80 10.20
CA ALA A 203 18.95 -41.47 11.34
C ALA A 203 19.93 -40.56 12.11
N THR A 204 20.74 -39.79 11.37
CA THR A 204 21.68 -38.84 11.97
C THR A 204 20.94 -37.66 12.63
N SER A 205 19.87 -37.14 12.00
CA SER A 205 19.04 -36.08 12.55
C SER A 205 18.35 -36.51 13.84
N GLN A 206 17.79 -37.73 13.85
CA GLN A 206 17.17 -38.31 15.05
C GLN A 206 18.16 -38.42 16.23
N LYS A 207 19.37 -38.84 15.94
CA LYS A 207 20.42 -38.92 16.96
C LYS A 207 20.69 -37.55 17.59
N TYR A 208 20.81 -36.47 16.79
CA TYR A 208 21.07 -35.14 17.34
C TYR A 208 19.88 -34.60 18.14
N LEU A 209 18.63 -34.89 17.71
CA LEU A 209 17.44 -34.57 18.50
C LEU A 209 17.39 -35.29 19.85
N ASP A 210 17.83 -36.53 19.89
CA ASP A 210 17.84 -37.31 21.15
C ASP A 210 18.96 -36.89 22.12
N GLU A 211 20.12 -36.49 21.58
CA GLU A 211 21.23 -35.91 22.37
C GLU A 211 20.83 -34.58 23.05
N GLN A 212 19.92 -33.82 22.46
CA GLN A 212 19.43 -32.56 23.03
C GLN A 212 18.49 -32.77 24.25
N LYS A 213 17.85 -33.92 24.36
CA LYS A 213 16.88 -34.24 25.44
C LYS A 213 17.55 -34.74 26.74
N GLN A 214 18.86 -34.95 26.71
CA GLN A 214 19.65 -35.43 27.86
C GLN A 214 20.37 -34.29 28.58
#